data_4e2f33a83a2f598aacaf10ab03846de2
#
_entry.id   4e2f33a83a2f598aacaf10ab03846de2
#
_cell.length_a   1.000
_cell.length_b   1.000
_cell.length_c   1.000
_cell.angle_alpha   90.00
_cell.angle_beta   90.00
_cell.angle_gamma   90.00
#
_symmetry.space_group_name_H-M   'P 1'
#
loop_
_entity.id
_entity.type
_entity.pdbx_description
1 polymer ?
#
loop_
_entity_poly.entity_id
_entity_poly.type
_entity_poly.pdbx_seq_one_letter_code
_entity_poly.pdbx_strand_id
1 'polypeptide(L)'
;ELTIAECADLIGITNNPSLYDPYNTEKTLQNNLNRKDTILQEMYTQGYITEAEYNEAKAQELVFTTGEDSEDDSQYYSWFVDQVISDVINDLQEEKGYSEATATQMVYYGGLNIYCTQKMDVQKCVDEVYNNRENLPYSSKGYDMQSAITVIDPYTGNVVAMAGAIGEKTGSRLFNYATARRQCGSAIKPISVYAPALDKGVITPASVIDDAPVRALGGKAWPVNSHSYFDGLVSVDEAIAESLNTCAVRVVEELGVKESYNYMTDKLGFTTLVSDTDNPKQNDINSASMGLGGLTRGVSTVEMAAAYAAFVNQGVYNEPRTYSKVTDQDGKTVIDNTGDSWVAMKETTAYFMNKYLRQVVTSGTGGSAGFSGMTVAGKTGTTTDNYDRYFVGYTP
;
A
#
# COMPACT_ATOMS: atom_id res chain seq x y z
N GLU A 1 10.20 22.52 -29.50
CA GLU A 1 9.29 22.40 -30.68
C GLU A 1 9.98 21.54 -31.72
N LEU A 2 9.21 20.66 -32.40
CA LEU A 2 9.74 19.84 -33.49
C LEU A 2 9.93 20.66 -34.77
N THR A 3 10.98 20.35 -35.49
CA THR A 3 11.20 20.91 -36.82
C THR A 3 10.30 20.26 -37.89
N ILE A 4 10.17 20.85 -39.05
CA ILE A 4 9.39 20.28 -40.18
C ILE A 4 9.94 18.90 -40.57
N ALA A 5 11.26 18.72 -40.56
CA ALA A 5 11.91 17.44 -40.84
C ALA A 5 11.53 16.36 -39.82
N GLU A 6 11.58 16.70 -38.53
CA GLU A 6 11.20 15.79 -37.44
C GLU A 6 9.71 15.43 -37.47
N CYS A 7 8.83 16.40 -37.78
CA CYS A 7 7.42 16.14 -37.94
C CYS A 7 7.15 15.18 -39.12
N ALA A 8 7.83 15.38 -40.27
CA ALA A 8 7.66 14.51 -41.42
C ALA A 8 8.16 13.10 -41.18
N ASP A 9 9.24 12.96 -40.41
CA ASP A 9 9.78 11.68 -39.99
C ASP A 9 8.82 10.89 -39.08
N LEU A 10 8.36 11.52 -38.00
CA LEU A 10 7.41 10.92 -37.05
C LEU A 10 6.12 10.46 -37.74
N ILE A 11 5.55 11.27 -38.64
CA ILE A 11 4.38 10.90 -39.41
C ILE A 11 4.67 9.71 -40.34
N GLY A 12 5.88 9.63 -40.89
CA GLY A 12 6.33 8.52 -41.71
C GLY A 12 6.28 7.17 -41.04
N ILE A 13 6.72 7.12 -39.77
CA ILE A 13 6.76 5.91 -38.95
C ILE A 13 5.35 5.32 -38.73
N THR A 14 4.34 6.16 -38.52
CA THR A 14 2.98 5.72 -38.20
C THR A 14 2.33 4.87 -39.28
N ASN A 15 2.75 5.01 -40.56
CA ASN A 15 2.19 4.27 -41.67
C ASN A 15 2.56 2.76 -41.63
N ASN A 16 3.77 2.43 -41.24
CA ASN A 16 4.25 1.06 -41.04
C ASN A 16 5.46 1.06 -40.09
N PRO A 17 5.22 1.01 -38.75
CA PRO A 17 6.29 1.12 -37.75
C PRO A 17 7.42 0.11 -37.96
N SER A 18 7.10 -1.13 -38.30
CA SER A 18 8.12 -2.18 -38.49
C SER A 18 9.02 -1.95 -39.70
N LEU A 19 8.54 -1.23 -40.72
CA LEU A 19 9.29 -0.95 -41.96
C LEU A 19 10.12 0.33 -41.85
N TYR A 20 9.65 1.29 -41.03
CA TYR A 20 10.21 2.63 -40.89
C TYR A 20 10.80 2.92 -39.51
N ASP A 21 11.09 1.86 -38.71
CA ASP A 21 11.75 1.99 -37.42
C ASP A 21 13.21 2.40 -37.60
N PRO A 22 13.62 3.61 -37.17
CA PRO A 22 14.99 4.07 -37.34
C PRO A 22 16.00 3.35 -36.45
N TYR A 23 15.56 2.60 -35.45
CA TYR A 23 16.42 1.93 -34.45
C TYR A 23 16.64 0.44 -34.72
N ASN A 24 15.89 -0.18 -35.63
CA ASN A 24 15.91 -1.63 -35.79
C ASN A 24 17.10 -2.10 -36.64
N THR A 25 17.23 -1.60 -37.88
CA THR A 25 18.32 -1.96 -38.80
C THR A 25 18.71 -0.78 -39.69
N GLU A 26 19.91 -0.81 -40.28
CA GLU A 26 20.35 0.19 -41.26
C GLU A 26 19.37 0.32 -42.45
N LYS A 27 18.76 -0.81 -42.85
CA LYS A 27 17.76 -0.84 -43.92
C LYS A 27 16.45 -0.12 -43.51
N THR A 28 15.99 -0.31 -42.30
CA THR A 28 14.76 0.35 -41.81
C THR A 28 15.00 1.85 -41.59
N LEU A 29 16.18 2.23 -41.12
CA LEU A 29 16.62 3.63 -41.06
C LEU A 29 16.61 4.29 -42.45
N GLN A 30 17.18 3.63 -43.47
CA GLN A 30 17.17 4.20 -44.83
C GLN A 30 15.73 4.29 -45.39
N ASN A 31 14.88 3.34 -45.10
CA ASN A 31 13.46 3.41 -45.49
C ASN A 31 12.74 4.57 -44.79
N ASN A 32 13.03 4.82 -43.53
CA ASN A 32 12.48 5.92 -42.74
C ASN A 32 12.90 7.27 -43.37
N LEU A 33 14.18 7.48 -43.62
CA LEU A 33 14.69 8.72 -44.25
C LEU A 33 14.09 8.95 -45.63
N ASN A 34 13.98 7.91 -46.47
CA ASN A 34 13.32 7.99 -47.77
C ASN A 34 11.82 8.35 -47.63
N ARG A 35 11.16 7.84 -46.60
CA ARG A 35 9.75 8.16 -46.35
C ARG A 35 9.58 9.60 -45.88
N LYS A 36 10.44 10.09 -44.99
CA LYS A 36 10.52 11.52 -44.62
C LYS A 36 10.61 12.42 -45.86
N ASP A 37 11.57 12.12 -46.75
CA ASP A 37 11.76 12.91 -47.98
C ASP A 37 10.52 12.90 -48.89
N THR A 38 9.83 11.75 -48.97
CA THR A 38 8.56 11.65 -49.72
C THR A 38 7.49 12.54 -49.11
N ILE A 39 7.37 12.57 -47.79
CA ILE A 39 6.37 13.38 -47.06
C ILE A 39 6.70 14.88 -47.26
N LEU A 40 7.96 15.29 -47.14
CA LEU A 40 8.39 16.66 -47.37
C LEU A 40 8.07 17.13 -48.82
N GLN A 41 8.31 16.25 -49.79
CA GLN A 41 7.99 16.53 -51.20
C GLN A 41 6.47 16.72 -51.40
N GLU A 42 5.65 15.90 -50.78
CA GLU A 42 4.19 16.03 -50.86
C GLU A 42 3.70 17.30 -50.14
N MET A 43 4.25 17.64 -48.99
CA MET A 43 3.93 18.89 -48.29
C MET A 43 4.24 20.11 -49.12
N TYR A 44 5.38 20.12 -49.83
CA TYR A 44 5.73 21.19 -50.77
C TYR A 44 4.81 21.23 -51.98
N THR A 45 4.55 20.09 -52.65
CA THR A 45 3.72 20.00 -53.86
C THR A 45 2.28 20.41 -53.56
N GLN A 46 1.77 20.16 -52.38
CA GLN A 46 0.42 20.53 -51.95
C GLN A 46 0.33 21.95 -51.35
N GLY A 47 1.47 22.65 -51.23
CA GLY A 47 1.52 24.03 -50.78
C GLY A 47 1.43 24.23 -49.27
N TYR A 48 1.70 23.19 -48.46
CA TYR A 48 1.72 23.27 -46.97
C TYR A 48 3.01 23.92 -46.47
N ILE A 49 4.11 23.78 -47.21
CA ILE A 49 5.40 24.42 -46.96
C ILE A 49 5.93 25.12 -48.19
N THR A 50 6.73 26.16 -48.01
CA THR A 50 7.40 26.89 -49.08
C THR A 50 8.62 26.11 -49.60
N GLU A 51 9.13 26.51 -50.79
CA GLU A 51 10.35 25.94 -51.38
C GLU A 51 11.56 26.12 -50.44
N ALA A 52 11.67 27.23 -49.72
CA ALA A 52 12.74 27.48 -48.75
C ALA A 52 12.68 26.51 -47.57
N GLU A 53 11.47 26.34 -47.01
CA GLU A 53 11.23 25.40 -45.89
C GLU A 53 11.46 23.93 -46.31
N TYR A 54 11.05 23.56 -47.53
CA TYR A 54 11.30 22.24 -48.09
C TYR A 54 12.81 21.95 -48.19
N ASN A 55 13.59 22.90 -48.76
CA ASN A 55 15.03 22.74 -48.95
C ASN A 55 15.77 22.68 -47.59
N GLU A 56 15.36 23.49 -46.61
CA GLU A 56 15.90 23.50 -45.26
C GLU A 56 15.59 22.17 -44.54
N ALA A 57 14.32 21.73 -44.55
CA ALA A 57 13.93 20.49 -43.91
C ALA A 57 14.58 19.24 -44.53
N LYS A 58 14.73 19.25 -45.86
CA LYS A 58 15.41 18.16 -46.56
C LYS A 58 16.92 18.08 -46.26
N ALA A 59 17.55 19.23 -46.07
CA ALA A 59 18.96 19.32 -45.76
C ALA A 59 19.27 19.01 -44.27
N GLN A 60 18.26 19.01 -43.41
CA GLN A 60 18.40 18.74 -41.99
C GLN A 60 18.77 17.27 -41.76
N GLU A 61 19.91 17.04 -41.11
CA GLU A 61 20.31 15.74 -40.65
C GLU A 61 19.55 15.42 -39.30
N LEU A 62 18.79 14.32 -39.30
CA LEU A 62 18.12 13.89 -38.08
C LEU A 62 19.06 13.09 -37.22
N VAL A 63 19.08 13.40 -35.93
CA VAL A 63 19.84 12.65 -34.94
C VAL A 63 18.86 11.72 -34.19
N PHE A 64 19.05 10.43 -34.39
CA PHE A 64 18.27 9.41 -33.68
C PHE A 64 19.07 8.98 -32.45
N THR A 65 18.58 9.34 -31.26
CA THR A 65 19.13 8.87 -29.98
C THR A 65 18.25 7.75 -29.45
N THR A 66 18.80 6.57 -29.26
CA THR A 66 18.21 5.60 -28.34
C THR A 66 18.33 6.20 -26.95
N GLY A 67 17.28 6.22 -26.18
CA GLY A 67 17.30 6.78 -24.82
C GLY A 67 18.36 6.20 -23.87
N GLU A 68 19.28 5.37 -24.40
CA GLU A 68 20.47 4.82 -23.73
C GLU A 68 21.62 5.84 -23.63
N ASP A 69 21.60 6.94 -24.39
CA ASP A 69 22.60 8.01 -24.33
C ASP A 69 22.20 9.19 -23.43
N SER A 70 21.01 9.25 -22.89
CA SER A 70 20.73 10.02 -21.71
C SER A 70 21.37 9.26 -20.54
N GLU A 71 22.42 9.80 -19.93
CA GLU A 71 22.87 9.39 -18.59
C GLU A 71 21.60 9.08 -17.80
N ASP A 72 21.49 7.85 -17.37
CA ASP A 72 20.36 7.13 -16.78
C ASP A 72 19.52 8.02 -15.85
N ASP A 73 18.66 8.85 -16.40
CA ASP A 73 17.60 9.56 -15.73
C ASP A 73 16.27 8.85 -16.06
N SER A 74 16.31 7.52 -16.08
CA SER A 74 15.10 6.70 -15.97
C SER A 74 14.52 6.94 -14.58
N GLN A 75 13.93 8.12 -14.38
CA GLN A 75 13.21 8.47 -13.17
C GLN A 75 12.00 7.56 -13.10
N TYR A 76 12.19 6.40 -12.49
CA TYR A 76 11.07 5.57 -12.10
C TYR A 76 10.24 6.33 -11.08
N TYR A 77 8.94 6.33 -11.26
CA TYR A 77 8.05 6.88 -10.23
C TYR A 77 8.31 6.20 -8.89
N SER A 78 8.24 6.98 -7.81
CA SER A 78 8.35 6.44 -6.45
C SER A 78 7.26 5.40 -6.19
N TRP A 79 7.44 4.59 -5.13
CA TRP A 79 6.42 3.64 -4.70
C TRP A 79 5.07 4.33 -4.43
N PHE A 80 5.12 5.54 -3.86
CA PHE A 80 3.94 6.33 -3.59
C PHE A 80 3.24 6.77 -4.87
N VAL A 81 3.97 7.30 -5.84
CA VAL A 81 3.41 7.78 -7.12
C VAL A 81 2.83 6.62 -7.93
N ASP A 82 3.51 5.46 -8.00
CA ASP A 82 2.95 4.28 -8.66
C ASP A 82 1.63 3.82 -8.01
N GLN A 83 1.51 3.95 -6.67
CA GLN A 83 0.27 3.64 -5.97
C GLN A 83 -0.83 4.65 -6.29
N VAL A 84 -0.52 5.96 -6.29
CA VAL A 84 -1.48 7.01 -6.69
C VAL A 84 -2.02 6.75 -8.10
N ILE A 85 -1.14 6.42 -9.05
CA ILE A 85 -1.54 6.10 -10.42
C ILE A 85 -2.49 4.90 -10.44
N SER A 86 -2.17 3.85 -9.68
CA SER A 86 -3.01 2.66 -9.59
C SER A 86 -4.39 2.95 -8.99
N ASP A 87 -4.43 3.73 -7.92
CA ASP A 87 -5.68 4.10 -7.25
C ASP A 87 -6.56 4.95 -8.18
N VAL A 88 -6.00 5.97 -8.84
CA VAL A 88 -6.76 6.81 -9.81
C VAL A 88 -7.28 5.98 -10.99
N ILE A 89 -6.49 5.01 -11.51
CA ILE A 89 -6.95 4.13 -12.58
C ILE A 89 -8.14 3.28 -12.10
N ASN A 90 -8.07 2.74 -10.88
CA ASN A 90 -9.15 1.94 -10.32
C ASN A 90 -10.42 2.79 -10.10
N ASP A 91 -10.29 3.97 -9.51
CA ASP A 91 -11.43 4.85 -9.25
C ASP A 91 -12.07 5.36 -10.56
N LEU A 92 -11.30 5.60 -11.62
CA LEU A 92 -11.84 5.91 -12.95
C LEU A 92 -12.64 4.73 -13.52
N GLN A 93 -12.25 3.50 -13.24
CA GLN A 93 -13.03 2.32 -13.64
C GLN A 93 -14.31 2.19 -12.81
N GLU A 94 -14.22 2.33 -11.49
CA GLU A 94 -15.33 2.13 -10.58
C GLU A 94 -16.38 3.25 -10.67
N GLU A 95 -15.95 4.52 -10.66
CA GLU A 95 -16.87 5.66 -10.65
C GLU A 95 -17.37 6.07 -12.04
N LYS A 96 -16.51 5.95 -13.07
CA LYS A 96 -16.83 6.42 -14.42
C LYS A 96 -17.17 5.28 -15.38
N GLY A 97 -16.96 4.03 -14.98
CA GLY A 97 -17.22 2.86 -15.82
C GLY A 97 -16.23 2.72 -16.98
N TYR A 98 -15.03 3.32 -16.88
CA TYR A 98 -14.03 3.21 -17.93
C TYR A 98 -13.38 1.81 -17.95
N SER A 99 -12.95 1.37 -19.13
CA SER A 99 -12.07 0.21 -19.20
C SER A 99 -10.69 0.57 -18.61
N GLU A 100 -9.95 -0.43 -18.11
CA GLU A 100 -8.59 -0.23 -17.62
C GLU A 100 -7.69 0.48 -18.64
N ALA A 101 -7.80 0.11 -19.92
CA ALA A 101 -7.04 0.73 -21.00
C ALA A 101 -7.41 2.23 -21.15
N THR A 102 -8.69 2.57 -21.08
CA THR A 102 -9.16 3.97 -21.18
C THR A 102 -8.71 4.77 -19.97
N ALA A 103 -8.88 4.23 -18.76
CA ALA A 103 -8.45 4.88 -17.52
C ALA A 103 -6.93 5.12 -17.51
N THR A 104 -6.14 4.12 -17.92
CA THR A 104 -4.69 4.23 -18.07
C THR A 104 -4.31 5.34 -19.07
N GLN A 105 -4.94 5.36 -20.25
CA GLN A 105 -4.69 6.39 -21.24
C GLN A 105 -5.02 7.79 -20.70
N MET A 106 -6.11 7.93 -19.96
CA MET A 106 -6.48 9.21 -19.36
C MET A 106 -5.46 9.68 -18.32
N VAL A 107 -4.96 8.79 -17.46
CA VAL A 107 -3.98 9.15 -16.44
C VAL A 107 -2.66 9.61 -17.06
N TYR A 108 -2.17 8.94 -18.10
CA TYR A 108 -0.87 9.28 -18.70
C TYR A 108 -0.93 10.38 -19.76
N TYR A 109 -2.05 10.50 -20.49
CA TYR A 109 -2.13 11.36 -21.67
C TYR A 109 -3.34 12.29 -21.67
N GLY A 110 -4.26 12.16 -20.70
CA GLY A 110 -5.48 12.96 -20.65
C GLY A 110 -5.31 14.35 -20.05
N GLY A 111 -4.09 14.74 -19.64
CA GLY A 111 -3.82 16.03 -19.03
C GLY A 111 -4.49 16.23 -17.67
N LEU A 112 -4.62 15.15 -16.90
CA LEU A 112 -5.21 15.20 -15.57
C LEU A 112 -4.24 15.82 -14.57
N ASN A 113 -4.78 16.60 -13.63
CA ASN A 113 -4.05 17.07 -12.44
C ASN A 113 -4.49 16.22 -11.25
N ILE A 114 -3.56 15.46 -10.68
CA ILE A 114 -3.80 14.57 -9.54
C ILE A 114 -3.21 15.22 -8.29
N TYR A 115 -4.05 15.45 -7.27
CA TYR A 115 -3.67 16.08 -6.01
C TYR A 115 -3.39 14.99 -4.97
N CYS A 116 -2.14 14.52 -4.93
CA CYS A 116 -1.72 13.46 -4.00
C CYS A 116 -1.63 13.94 -2.55
N THR A 117 -1.65 13.00 -1.61
CA THR A 117 -1.59 13.26 -0.16
C THR A 117 -0.18 13.15 0.42
N GLN A 118 0.83 12.89 -0.42
CA GLN A 118 2.22 12.71 0.00
C GLN A 118 2.76 13.95 0.73
N LYS A 119 3.42 13.72 1.86
CA LYS A 119 4.23 14.73 2.56
C LYS A 119 5.71 14.45 2.27
N MET A 120 6.33 15.35 1.52
CA MET A 120 7.71 15.15 1.01
C MET A 120 8.76 15.00 2.11
N ASP A 121 8.60 15.68 3.23
CA ASP A 121 9.48 15.56 4.39
C ASP A 121 9.39 14.17 5.05
N VAL A 122 8.18 13.62 5.17
CA VAL A 122 7.95 12.28 5.70
C VAL A 122 8.43 11.22 4.71
N GLN A 123 8.12 11.38 3.41
CA GLN A 123 8.59 10.45 2.37
C GLN A 123 10.11 10.39 2.32
N LYS A 124 10.78 11.54 2.40
CA LYS A 124 12.25 11.58 2.43
C LYS A 124 12.84 10.78 3.58
N CYS A 125 12.26 10.87 4.79
CA CYS A 125 12.70 10.05 5.93
C CYS A 125 12.50 8.56 5.67
N VAL A 126 11.40 8.17 5.02
CA VAL A 126 11.13 6.78 4.63
C VAL A 126 12.16 6.30 3.61
N ASP A 127 12.44 7.10 2.58
CA ASP A 127 13.39 6.78 1.53
C ASP A 127 14.82 6.65 2.08
N GLU A 128 15.25 7.54 2.98
CA GLU A 128 16.57 7.47 3.65
C GLU A 128 16.77 6.15 4.41
N VAL A 129 15.69 5.61 5.01
CA VAL A 129 15.75 4.34 5.72
C VAL A 129 15.71 3.16 4.75
N TYR A 130 14.77 3.16 3.80
CA TYR A 130 14.47 2.00 2.96
C TYR A 130 15.45 1.83 1.79
N ASN A 131 15.99 2.90 1.24
CA ASN A 131 16.98 2.82 0.16
C ASN A 131 18.34 2.29 0.66
N ASN A 132 18.66 2.46 1.94
CA ASN A 132 19.85 1.88 2.52
C ASN A 132 19.59 0.52 3.14
N ARG A 133 19.97 -0.54 2.47
CA ARG A 133 19.80 -1.93 2.91
C ARG A 133 20.36 -2.21 4.30
N GLU A 134 21.39 -1.48 4.73
CA GLU A 134 22.05 -1.66 6.04
C GLU A 134 21.16 -1.25 7.23
N ASN A 135 20.18 -0.38 6.98
CA ASN A 135 19.23 0.04 8.02
C ASN A 135 18.21 -1.06 8.37
N LEU A 136 18.14 -2.13 7.58
CA LEU A 136 17.11 -3.14 7.70
C LEU A 136 17.72 -4.51 8.01
N PRO A 137 17.02 -5.38 8.77
CA PRO A 137 17.58 -6.64 9.21
C PRO A 137 17.85 -7.59 8.04
N TYR A 138 18.84 -8.45 8.21
CA TYR A 138 19.15 -9.55 7.30
C TYR A 138 18.57 -10.87 7.80
N SER A 139 18.23 -11.76 6.88
CA SER A 139 17.82 -13.12 7.22
C SER A 139 19.04 -13.93 7.70
N SER A 140 18.94 -14.52 8.88
CA SER A 140 19.94 -15.48 9.37
C SER A 140 19.96 -16.79 8.57
N LYS A 141 18.92 -17.02 7.73
CA LYS A 141 18.79 -18.22 6.89
C LYS A 141 19.18 -17.97 5.42
N GLY A 142 19.71 -16.79 5.09
CA GLY A 142 20.13 -16.43 3.74
C GLY A 142 18.98 -16.15 2.75
N TYR A 143 17.74 -15.97 3.23
CA TYR A 143 16.64 -15.52 2.37
C TYR A 143 16.78 -14.04 2.01
N ASP A 144 16.37 -13.68 0.82
CA ASP A 144 16.18 -12.28 0.44
C ASP A 144 14.94 -11.72 1.13
N MET A 145 15.15 -11.03 2.25
CA MET A 145 14.09 -10.43 3.02
C MET A 145 13.62 -9.13 2.37
N GLN A 146 12.32 -8.98 2.25
CA GLN A 146 11.69 -7.74 1.85
C GLN A 146 10.96 -7.09 3.03
N SER A 147 10.76 -5.78 2.93
CA SER A 147 10.00 -4.99 3.89
C SER A 147 9.24 -3.88 3.17
N ALA A 148 8.17 -3.43 3.78
CA ALA A 148 7.39 -2.30 3.30
C ALA A 148 6.86 -1.49 4.47
N ILE A 149 6.58 -0.21 4.23
CA ILE A 149 5.99 0.70 5.20
C ILE A 149 4.91 1.54 4.56
N THR A 150 3.85 1.79 5.31
CA THR A 150 2.83 2.80 5.04
C THR A 150 2.74 3.75 6.23
N VAL A 151 2.78 5.05 5.97
CA VAL A 151 2.59 6.10 6.97
C VAL A 151 1.29 6.83 6.67
N ILE A 152 0.38 6.87 7.64
CA ILE A 152 -0.94 7.53 7.53
C ILE A 152 -1.04 8.67 8.54
N ASP A 153 -1.61 9.79 8.11
CA ASP A 153 -2.07 10.84 9.01
C ASP A 153 -3.39 10.39 9.67
N PRO A 154 -3.41 10.14 10.99
CA PRO A 154 -4.56 9.51 11.63
C PRO A 154 -5.82 10.38 11.64
N TYR A 155 -5.67 11.69 11.50
CA TYR A 155 -6.79 12.64 11.55
C TYR A 155 -7.48 12.83 10.20
N THR A 156 -6.84 12.43 9.11
CA THR A 156 -7.36 12.65 7.74
C THR A 156 -7.49 11.39 6.91
N GLY A 157 -6.88 10.27 7.31
CA GLY A 157 -6.77 9.06 6.50
C GLY A 157 -5.74 9.17 5.35
N ASN A 158 -5.11 10.32 5.17
CA ASN A 158 -4.13 10.52 4.11
C ASN A 158 -2.91 9.61 4.30
N VAL A 159 -2.62 8.77 3.32
CA VAL A 159 -1.33 8.12 3.21
C VAL A 159 -0.32 9.20 2.85
N VAL A 160 0.64 9.45 3.74
CA VAL A 160 1.59 10.57 3.59
C VAL A 160 2.97 10.12 3.12
N ALA A 161 3.29 8.84 3.29
CA ALA A 161 4.52 8.24 2.77
C ALA A 161 4.36 6.72 2.62
N MET A 162 5.13 6.13 1.71
CA MET A 162 5.13 4.69 1.44
C MET A 162 6.47 4.25 0.85
N ALA A 163 6.95 3.08 1.30
CA ALA A 163 7.97 2.32 0.60
C ALA A 163 7.46 0.89 0.37
N GLY A 164 7.54 0.41 -0.86
CA GLY A 164 7.00 -0.89 -1.27
C GLY A 164 7.99 -2.03 -1.23
N ALA A 165 9.29 -1.76 -1.09
CA ALA A 165 10.35 -2.75 -0.98
C ALA A 165 11.61 -2.11 -0.39
N ILE A 166 12.61 -2.93 -0.07
CA ILE A 166 13.95 -2.53 0.38
C ILE A 166 14.84 -2.22 -0.82
N GLY A 167 15.64 -1.15 -0.71
CA GLY A 167 16.57 -0.70 -1.74
C GLY A 167 15.95 0.30 -2.70
N GLU A 168 16.81 0.89 -3.53
CA GLU A 168 16.37 1.82 -4.56
C GLU A 168 15.46 1.12 -5.57
N LYS A 169 14.40 1.82 -5.97
CA LYS A 169 13.44 1.29 -6.93
C LYS A 169 14.05 1.29 -8.34
N THR A 170 14.09 0.12 -8.98
CA THR A 170 14.78 -0.13 -10.24
C THR A 170 13.86 -0.24 -11.46
N GLY A 171 12.57 0.06 -11.31
CA GLY A 171 11.59 -0.05 -12.40
C GLY A 171 10.24 0.54 -12.03
N SER A 172 9.41 0.79 -13.03
CA SER A 172 8.02 1.21 -12.85
C SER A 172 7.12 0.02 -12.52
N ARG A 173 6.07 0.23 -11.72
CA ARG A 173 5.03 -0.75 -11.38
C ARG A 173 5.59 -2.08 -10.85
N LEU A 174 6.68 -2.04 -10.10
CA LEU A 174 7.19 -3.22 -9.41
C LEU A 174 6.21 -3.67 -8.32
N PHE A 175 6.35 -4.93 -7.88
CA PHE A 175 5.51 -5.50 -6.84
C PHE A 175 5.64 -4.70 -5.53
N ASN A 176 4.53 -4.10 -5.08
CA ASN A 176 4.49 -3.25 -3.90
C ASN A 176 4.09 -4.07 -2.67
N TYR A 177 5.05 -4.36 -1.79
CA TYR A 177 4.78 -5.09 -0.55
C TYR A 177 3.91 -4.30 0.45
N ALA A 178 3.78 -2.98 0.32
CA ALA A 178 2.92 -2.18 1.21
C ALA A 178 1.43 -2.44 0.96
N THR A 179 1.04 -2.74 -0.28
CA THR A 179 -0.33 -3.09 -0.65
C THR A 179 -0.55 -4.60 -0.80
N ALA A 180 0.53 -5.38 -0.75
CA ALA A 180 0.45 -6.83 -0.78
C ALA A 180 -0.19 -7.39 0.49
N ARG A 181 -0.99 -8.44 0.32
CA ARG A 181 -1.67 -9.12 1.42
C ARG A 181 -0.73 -10.12 2.07
N ARG A 182 -0.43 -9.90 3.36
CA ARG A 182 0.42 -10.78 4.16
C ARG A 182 -0.24 -11.03 5.51
N GLN A 183 0.09 -12.15 6.13
CA GLN A 183 -0.42 -12.45 7.47
C GLN A 183 0.25 -11.55 8.50
N CYS A 184 -0.54 -10.85 9.30
CA CYS A 184 -0.06 -9.90 10.30
C CYS A 184 0.20 -10.52 11.68
N GLY A 185 -0.17 -11.80 11.87
CA GLY A 185 -0.05 -12.46 13.15
C GLY A 185 -0.72 -11.69 14.29
N SER A 186 -0.09 -11.66 15.45
CA SER A 186 -0.64 -11.01 16.67
C SER A 186 -0.86 -9.50 16.55
N ALA A 187 -0.42 -8.84 15.48
CA ALA A 187 -0.76 -7.44 15.25
C ALA A 187 -2.27 -7.22 14.99
N ILE A 188 -3.01 -8.28 14.68
CA ILE A 188 -4.48 -8.21 14.53
C ILE A 188 -5.22 -8.04 15.86
N LYS A 189 -4.68 -8.58 16.98
CA LYS A 189 -5.39 -8.70 18.26
C LYS A 189 -6.01 -7.41 18.79
N PRO A 190 -5.34 -6.26 18.74
CA PRO A 190 -5.93 -5.00 19.17
C PRO A 190 -7.22 -4.64 18.45
N ILE A 191 -7.30 -4.90 17.14
CA ILE A 191 -8.40 -4.45 16.27
C ILE A 191 -9.49 -5.50 16.08
N SER A 192 -9.15 -6.80 16.16
CA SER A 192 -10.12 -7.90 15.99
C SER A 192 -10.65 -8.46 17.30
N VAL A 193 -9.91 -8.32 18.41
CA VAL A 193 -10.23 -8.95 19.70
C VAL A 193 -10.55 -7.92 20.76
N TYR A 194 -9.53 -7.14 21.17
CA TYR A 194 -9.65 -6.33 22.38
C TYR A 194 -10.46 -5.06 22.21
N ALA A 195 -10.29 -4.32 21.11
CA ALA A 195 -11.09 -3.13 20.86
C ALA A 195 -12.60 -3.46 20.71
N PRO A 196 -13.01 -4.40 19.86
CA PRO A 196 -14.44 -4.76 19.79
C PRO A 196 -14.99 -5.35 21.08
N ALA A 197 -14.21 -6.14 21.84
CA ALA A 197 -14.66 -6.69 23.11
C ALA A 197 -14.87 -5.62 24.20
N LEU A 198 -13.97 -4.62 24.28
CA LEU A 198 -14.13 -3.45 25.14
C LEU A 198 -15.30 -2.57 24.68
N ASP A 199 -15.42 -2.34 23.39
CA ASP A 199 -16.46 -1.48 22.82
C ASP A 199 -17.89 -2.02 23.06
N LYS A 200 -18.03 -3.32 22.97
CA LYS A 200 -19.27 -4.06 23.21
C LYS A 200 -19.52 -4.36 24.71
N GLY A 201 -18.53 -4.14 25.57
CA GLY A 201 -18.62 -4.42 27.00
C GLY A 201 -18.54 -5.91 27.37
N VAL A 202 -18.03 -6.74 26.46
CA VAL A 202 -17.72 -8.16 26.74
C VAL A 202 -16.62 -8.27 27.76
N ILE A 203 -15.63 -7.40 27.68
CA ILE A 203 -14.60 -7.18 28.69
C ILE A 203 -14.59 -5.71 29.14
N THR A 204 -14.04 -5.47 30.30
CA THR A 204 -13.79 -4.14 30.86
C THR A 204 -12.30 -3.94 31.12
N PRO A 205 -11.83 -2.73 31.34
CA PRO A 205 -10.43 -2.50 31.73
C PRO A 205 -9.99 -3.20 33.04
N ALA A 206 -10.94 -3.60 33.86
CA ALA A 206 -10.70 -4.33 35.10
C ALA A 206 -10.88 -5.87 34.98
N SER A 207 -11.21 -6.34 33.77
CA SER A 207 -11.38 -7.78 33.55
C SER A 207 -10.08 -8.54 33.71
N VAL A 208 -10.20 -9.75 34.24
CA VAL A 208 -9.14 -10.73 34.39
C VAL A 208 -9.44 -11.90 33.47
N ILE A 209 -8.44 -12.36 32.73
CA ILE A 209 -8.56 -13.42 31.74
C ILE A 209 -7.69 -14.59 32.18
N ASP A 210 -8.17 -15.82 32.02
CA ASP A 210 -7.41 -17.02 32.35
C ASP A 210 -6.45 -17.37 31.19
N ASP A 211 -5.16 -17.19 31.40
CA ASP A 211 -4.10 -17.65 30.51
C ASP A 211 -3.86 -19.15 30.69
N ALA A 212 -4.74 -19.94 30.11
CA ALA A 212 -4.66 -21.39 30.05
C ALA A 212 -5.11 -21.89 28.69
N PRO A 213 -4.74 -23.11 28.24
CA PRO A 213 -5.21 -23.66 26.98
C PRO A 213 -6.72 -23.63 26.87
N VAL A 214 -7.25 -23.19 25.74
CA VAL A 214 -8.70 -23.09 25.50
C VAL A 214 -9.27 -24.48 25.23
N ARG A 215 -8.52 -25.29 24.48
CA ARG A 215 -8.91 -26.67 24.11
C ARG A 215 -7.69 -27.51 23.76
N ALA A 216 -7.92 -28.79 23.46
CA ALA A 216 -6.92 -29.67 22.87
C ALA A 216 -7.20 -29.84 21.36
N LEU A 217 -6.20 -29.67 20.51
CA LEU A 217 -6.26 -29.97 19.09
C LEU A 217 -5.21 -31.06 18.79
N GLY A 218 -5.65 -32.21 18.28
CA GLY A 218 -4.77 -33.34 18.01
C GLY A 218 -4.02 -33.84 19.27
N GLY A 219 -4.66 -33.73 20.44
CA GLY A 219 -4.07 -34.14 21.72
C GLY A 219 -3.07 -33.15 22.33
N LYS A 220 -2.87 -31.99 21.70
CA LYS A 220 -1.98 -30.91 22.17
C LYS A 220 -2.78 -29.71 22.66
N ALA A 221 -2.28 -29.03 23.66
CA ALA A 221 -2.83 -27.76 24.14
C ALA A 221 -2.93 -26.74 23.01
N TRP A 222 -4.08 -26.05 22.88
CA TRP A 222 -4.28 -24.98 21.90
C TRP A 222 -5.12 -23.83 22.49
N PRO A 223 -4.79 -22.58 22.16
CA PRO A 223 -3.53 -22.17 21.58
C PRO A 223 -2.38 -22.28 22.60
N VAL A 224 -1.15 -22.14 22.12
CA VAL A 224 0.02 -21.97 22.96
C VAL A 224 0.55 -20.55 22.84
N ASN A 225 1.13 -20.02 23.93
CA ASN A 225 1.78 -18.72 23.90
C ASN A 225 3.16 -18.82 23.20
N SER A 226 3.78 -17.68 22.90
CA SER A 226 5.14 -17.63 22.34
C SER A 226 6.20 -18.17 23.31
N HIS A 227 5.98 -17.98 24.60
CA HIS A 227 6.67 -18.67 25.68
C HIS A 227 5.96 -20.00 26.03
N SER A 228 6.69 -20.94 26.61
CA SER A 228 6.22 -22.32 26.80
C SER A 228 5.37 -22.54 28.06
N TYR A 229 4.91 -21.50 28.72
CA TYR A 229 4.17 -21.57 29.98
C TYR A 229 2.86 -20.75 29.91
N PHE A 230 2.06 -20.89 30.93
CA PHE A 230 0.80 -20.16 31.12
C PHE A 230 0.83 -19.45 32.49
N ASP A 231 0.36 -18.20 32.51
CA ASP A 231 0.45 -17.33 33.68
C ASP A 231 -0.78 -17.43 34.62
N GLY A 232 -1.83 -18.13 34.16
CA GLY A 232 -3.09 -18.23 34.89
C GLY A 232 -3.91 -16.94 34.75
N LEU A 233 -4.36 -16.36 35.87
CA LEU A 233 -5.20 -15.16 35.81
C LEU A 233 -4.36 -13.91 35.59
N VAL A 234 -4.56 -13.25 34.45
CA VAL A 234 -3.86 -12.04 34.02
C VAL A 234 -4.85 -10.90 33.73
N SER A 235 -4.40 -9.66 33.87
CA SER A 235 -5.18 -8.49 33.49
C SER A 235 -5.23 -8.31 31.95
N VAL A 236 -6.19 -7.52 31.45
CA VAL A 236 -6.34 -7.23 30.01
C VAL A 236 -5.09 -6.55 29.44
N ASP A 237 -4.51 -5.59 30.18
CA ASP A 237 -3.31 -4.88 29.76
C ASP A 237 -2.08 -5.79 29.69
N GLU A 238 -1.92 -6.71 30.63
CA GLU A 238 -0.87 -7.72 30.60
C GLU A 238 -1.04 -8.70 29.44
N ALA A 239 -2.26 -9.20 29.21
CA ALA A 239 -2.57 -10.07 28.08
C ALA A 239 -2.24 -9.44 26.72
N ILE A 240 -2.43 -8.11 26.57
CA ILE A 240 -2.10 -7.35 25.36
C ILE A 240 -0.59 -7.11 25.28
N ALA A 241 0.05 -6.70 26.40
CA ALA A 241 1.47 -6.38 26.44
C ALA A 241 2.36 -7.59 26.12
N GLU A 242 2.04 -8.74 26.70
CA GLU A 242 2.75 -10.01 26.47
C GLU A 242 2.22 -10.78 25.26
N SER A 243 1.17 -10.24 24.61
CA SER A 243 0.61 -10.83 23.39
C SER A 243 0.09 -12.26 23.56
N LEU A 244 -0.53 -12.57 24.72
CA LEU A 244 -0.98 -13.93 25.07
C LEU A 244 -2.02 -14.45 24.06
N ASN A 245 -1.74 -15.63 23.51
CA ASN A 245 -2.61 -16.24 22.49
C ASN A 245 -3.87 -16.83 23.11
N THR A 246 -3.75 -17.46 24.26
CA THR A 246 -4.87 -18.06 24.99
C THR A 246 -5.91 -17.04 25.37
N CYS A 247 -5.48 -15.90 25.93
CA CYS A 247 -6.33 -14.79 26.29
C CYS A 247 -7.06 -14.21 25.05
N ALA A 248 -6.35 -14.01 23.96
CA ALA A 248 -6.93 -13.49 22.73
C ALA A 248 -8.01 -14.43 22.17
N VAL A 249 -7.75 -15.74 22.16
CA VAL A 249 -8.73 -16.72 21.69
C VAL A 249 -9.95 -16.78 22.61
N ARG A 250 -9.79 -16.76 23.94
CA ARG A 250 -10.93 -16.70 24.88
C ARG A 250 -11.81 -15.49 24.63
N VAL A 251 -11.19 -14.32 24.56
CA VAL A 251 -11.94 -13.06 24.38
C VAL A 251 -12.65 -13.02 23.02
N VAL A 252 -12.02 -13.47 21.94
CA VAL A 252 -12.70 -13.47 20.62
C VAL A 252 -13.83 -14.50 20.52
N GLU A 253 -13.72 -15.62 21.25
CA GLU A 253 -14.80 -16.60 21.32
C GLU A 253 -15.97 -16.10 22.17
N GLU A 254 -15.70 -15.39 23.26
CA GLU A 254 -16.73 -14.74 24.08
C GLU A 254 -17.40 -13.58 23.33
N LEU A 255 -16.64 -12.78 22.58
CA LEU A 255 -17.16 -11.74 21.67
C LEU A 255 -18.03 -12.35 20.56
N GLY A 256 -17.63 -13.52 20.09
CA GLY A 256 -18.16 -14.16 18.88
C GLY A 256 -17.29 -13.83 17.66
N VAL A 257 -16.73 -14.88 17.04
CA VAL A 257 -15.80 -14.70 15.90
C VAL A 257 -16.41 -13.99 14.70
N LYS A 258 -17.72 -14.14 14.47
CA LYS A 258 -18.42 -13.41 13.41
C LYS A 258 -18.57 -11.93 13.75
N GLU A 259 -18.79 -11.60 15.01
CA GLU A 259 -18.86 -10.22 15.47
C GLU A 259 -17.51 -9.53 15.32
N SER A 260 -16.42 -10.23 15.66
CA SER A 260 -15.07 -9.78 15.40
C SER A 260 -14.82 -9.51 13.91
N TYR A 261 -15.21 -10.44 13.05
CA TYR A 261 -15.11 -10.29 11.59
C TYR A 261 -15.89 -9.07 11.09
N ASN A 262 -17.17 -8.96 11.46
CA ASN A 262 -18.02 -7.83 11.07
C ASN A 262 -17.47 -6.49 11.59
N TYR A 263 -16.87 -6.48 12.78
CA TYR A 263 -16.27 -5.27 13.32
C TYR A 263 -15.08 -4.82 12.46
N MET A 264 -14.26 -5.73 12.00
CA MET A 264 -13.15 -5.41 11.11
C MET A 264 -13.63 -4.93 9.74
N THR A 265 -14.64 -5.57 9.15
CA THR A 265 -15.16 -5.16 7.83
C THR A 265 -15.97 -3.88 7.89
N ASP A 266 -16.93 -3.79 8.82
CA ASP A 266 -17.94 -2.72 8.81
C ASP A 266 -17.47 -1.47 9.57
N LYS A 267 -16.53 -1.62 10.53
CA LYS A 267 -16.06 -0.53 11.37
C LYS A 267 -14.64 -0.07 11.06
N LEU A 268 -13.80 -0.99 10.58
CA LEU A 268 -12.38 -0.71 10.31
C LEU A 268 -12.00 -0.88 8.82
N GLY A 269 -13.00 -1.01 7.93
CA GLY A 269 -12.83 -0.92 6.48
C GLY A 269 -12.01 -2.04 5.85
N PHE A 270 -11.86 -3.22 6.50
CA PHE A 270 -11.11 -4.33 5.90
C PHE A 270 -11.86 -4.94 4.73
N THR A 271 -11.23 -4.99 3.57
CA THR A 271 -11.75 -5.57 2.33
C THR A 271 -11.10 -6.90 1.97
N THR A 272 -10.00 -7.24 2.63
CA THR A 272 -9.17 -8.41 2.29
C THR A 272 -9.58 -9.68 3.02
N LEU A 273 -10.43 -9.57 4.05
CA LEU A 273 -10.93 -10.71 4.82
C LEU A 273 -11.89 -11.59 4.00
N VAL A 274 -11.81 -12.89 4.20
CA VAL A 274 -12.59 -13.88 3.46
C VAL A 274 -13.70 -14.46 4.34
N SER A 275 -14.94 -14.44 3.82
CA SER A 275 -16.13 -15.02 4.48
C SER A 275 -16.75 -16.17 3.69
N ASP A 276 -15.98 -16.89 2.89
CA ASP A 276 -16.48 -18.05 2.14
C ASP A 276 -16.83 -19.17 3.10
N THR A 277 -18.13 -19.36 3.36
CA THR A 277 -18.65 -20.39 4.25
C THR A 277 -18.70 -21.78 3.59
N ASP A 278 -18.63 -21.85 2.25
CA ASP A 278 -18.68 -23.12 1.51
C ASP A 278 -17.33 -23.84 1.54
N ASN A 279 -16.25 -23.10 1.83
CA ASN A 279 -14.91 -23.65 1.98
C ASN A 279 -14.30 -23.26 3.34
N PRO A 280 -14.41 -24.11 4.38
CA PRO A 280 -13.88 -23.80 5.71
C PRO A 280 -12.38 -23.50 5.76
N LYS A 281 -11.60 -23.91 4.75
CA LYS A 281 -10.17 -23.62 4.63
C LYS A 281 -9.89 -22.20 4.07
N GLN A 282 -10.91 -21.55 3.55
CA GLN A 282 -10.83 -20.21 2.98
C GLN A 282 -11.78 -19.23 3.72
N ASN A 283 -11.95 -19.40 5.01
CA ASN A 283 -12.87 -18.62 5.82
C ASN A 283 -12.13 -18.04 7.02
N ASP A 284 -12.20 -16.73 7.19
CA ASP A 284 -11.57 -16.02 8.32
C ASP A 284 -12.49 -15.91 9.55
N ILE A 285 -13.76 -16.34 9.46
CA ILE A 285 -14.69 -16.37 10.58
C ILE A 285 -14.39 -17.56 11.49
N ASN A 286 -13.22 -17.55 12.12
CA ASN A 286 -12.78 -18.57 13.07
C ASN A 286 -11.80 -17.98 14.10
N SER A 287 -11.63 -18.69 15.23
CA SER A 287 -10.81 -18.22 16.37
C SER A 287 -9.32 -18.07 16.03
N ALA A 288 -8.78 -18.86 15.09
CA ALA A 288 -7.37 -18.76 14.71
C ALA A 288 -7.14 -17.52 13.85
N SER A 289 -8.00 -17.25 12.87
CA SER A 289 -7.90 -16.07 12.02
C SER A 289 -8.14 -14.79 12.83
N MET A 290 -9.27 -14.68 13.52
CA MET A 290 -9.63 -13.47 14.25
C MET A 290 -8.81 -13.28 15.53
N GLY A 291 -8.46 -14.35 16.23
CA GLY A 291 -7.71 -14.27 17.48
C GLY A 291 -6.20 -14.18 17.33
N LEU A 292 -5.63 -14.75 16.27
CA LEU A 292 -4.17 -14.94 16.14
C LEU A 292 -3.59 -14.39 14.81
N GLY A 293 -4.43 -13.95 13.88
CA GLY A 293 -3.99 -13.37 12.60
C GLY A 293 -3.56 -14.39 11.55
N GLY A 294 -3.97 -15.66 11.70
CA GLY A 294 -3.80 -16.69 10.67
C GLY A 294 -4.84 -16.55 9.56
N LEU A 295 -4.81 -15.45 8.83
CA LEU A 295 -5.79 -15.08 7.84
C LEU A 295 -5.61 -15.84 6.53
N THR A 296 -6.70 -16.09 5.82
CA THR A 296 -6.72 -16.83 4.54
C THR A 296 -5.87 -16.15 3.46
N ARG A 297 -6.07 -14.86 3.26
CA ARG A 297 -5.32 -14.06 2.26
C ARG A 297 -4.33 -13.09 2.90
N GLY A 298 -4.50 -12.80 4.19
CA GLY A 298 -3.76 -11.76 4.87
C GLY A 298 -4.37 -10.37 4.67
N VAL A 299 -3.64 -9.35 5.12
CA VAL A 299 -4.01 -7.92 5.11
C VAL A 299 -2.85 -7.09 4.59
N SER A 300 -3.14 -5.88 4.11
CA SER A 300 -2.12 -4.92 3.68
C SER A 300 -1.61 -4.05 4.84
N THR A 301 -0.45 -3.43 4.66
CA THR A 301 0.04 -2.45 5.64
C THR A 301 -0.84 -1.20 5.68
N VAL A 302 -1.50 -0.86 4.57
CA VAL A 302 -2.45 0.25 4.47
C VAL A 302 -3.67 0.00 5.37
N GLU A 303 -4.33 -1.16 5.25
CA GLU A 303 -5.48 -1.52 6.09
C GLU A 303 -5.12 -1.53 7.58
N MET A 304 -3.95 -2.11 7.91
CA MET A 304 -3.48 -2.17 9.29
C MET A 304 -3.21 -0.77 9.86
N ALA A 305 -2.54 0.10 9.10
CA ALA A 305 -2.25 1.45 9.53
C ALA A 305 -3.53 2.29 9.71
N ALA A 306 -4.49 2.19 8.78
CA ALA A 306 -5.77 2.88 8.88
C ALA A 306 -6.60 2.43 10.09
N ALA A 307 -6.64 1.13 10.37
CA ALA A 307 -7.35 0.60 11.54
C ALA A 307 -6.75 1.09 12.87
N TYR A 308 -5.41 1.13 12.98
CA TYR A 308 -4.73 1.64 14.17
C TYR A 308 -4.84 3.16 14.30
N ALA A 309 -4.94 3.89 13.21
CA ALA A 309 -5.17 5.33 13.21
C ALA A 309 -6.46 5.71 13.98
N ALA A 310 -7.48 4.86 13.96
CA ALA A 310 -8.72 5.08 14.72
C ALA A 310 -8.48 5.15 16.24
N PHE A 311 -7.45 4.48 16.78
CA PHE A 311 -7.11 4.63 18.21
C PHE A 311 -6.59 6.02 18.52
N VAL A 312 -5.75 6.59 17.64
CA VAL A 312 -5.22 7.96 17.79
C VAL A 312 -6.33 9.00 17.63
N ASN A 313 -7.22 8.77 16.67
CA ASN A 313 -8.29 9.68 16.31
C ASN A 313 -9.58 9.46 17.15
N GLN A 314 -9.43 9.16 18.44
CA GLN A 314 -10.52 9.07 19.41
C GLN A 314 -11.68 8.13 19.01
N GLY A 315 -11.35 7.10 18.23
CA GLY A 315 -12.31 6.09 17.75
C GLY A 315 -12.92 6.39 16.40
N VAL A 316 -12.53 7.45 15.74
CA VAL A 316 -12.97 7.79 14.37
C VAL A 316 -12.03 7.14 13.37
N TYR A 317 -12.58 6.32 12.49
CA TYR A 317 -11.89 5.74 11.34
C TYR A 317 -12.03 6.69 10.15
N ASN A 318 -10.92 6.92 9.45
CA ASN A 318 -10.88 7.61 8.17
C ASN A 318 -10.42 6.61 7.10
N GLU A 319 -11.10 6.59 5.96
CA GLU A 319 -10.66 5.78 4.82
C GLU A 319 -9.27 6.21 4.36
N PRO A 320 -8.35 5.24 4.17
CA PRO A 320 -7.01 5.55 3.67
C PRO A 320 -7.07 5.96 2.20
N ARG A 321 -6.35 7.03 1.84
CA ARG A 321 -6.27 7.51 0.47
C ARG A 321 -4.89 8.06 0.14
N THR A 322 -4.48 7.92 -1.12
CA THR A 322 -3.20 8.40 -1.64
C THR A 322 -3.32 9.72 -2.39
N TYR A 323 -4.53 10.12 -2.74
CA TYR A 323 -4.85 11.40 -3.37
C TYR A 323 -6.20 11.94 -2.87
N SER A 324 -6.43 13.24 -3.02
CA SER A 324 -7.64 13.90 -2.55
C SER A 324 -8.63 14.25 -3.68
N LYS A 325 -8.15 14.52 -4.86
CA LYS A 325 -8.99 14.82 -6.04
C LYS A 325 -8.19 14.68 -7.34
N VAL A 326 -8.92 14.54 -8.44
CA VAL A 326 -8.41 14.64 -9.82
C VAL A 326 -9.19 15.69 -10.56
N THR A 327 -8.51 16.59 -11.28
CA THR A 327 -9.15 17.57 -12.17
C THR A 327 -8.64 17.41 -13.60
N ASP A 328 -9.44 17.88 -14.57
CA ASP A 328 -9.01 18.04 -15.94
C ASP A 328 -8.13 19.30 -16.14
N GLN A 329 -7.73 19.57 -17.38
CA GLN A 329 -6.92 20.73 -17.76
C GLN A 329 -7.60 22.07 -17.47
N ASP A 330 -8.93 22.10 -17.49
CA ASP A 330 -9.75 23.30 -17.23
C ASP A 330 -10.02 23.48 -15.71
N GLY A 331 -9.49 22.59 -14.87
CA GLY A 331 -9.66 22.61 -13.41
C GLY A 331 -10.99 22.05 -12.94
N LYS A 332 -11.79 21.45 -13.83
CA LYS A 332 -13.04 20.80 -13.47
C LYS A 332 -12.75 19.46 -12.78
N THR A 333 -13.40 19.23 -11.65
CA THR A 333 -13.24 17.96 -10.88
C THR A 333 -13.75 16.78 -11.70
N VAL A 334 -12.87 15.80 -11.88
CA VAL A 334 -13.15 14.49 -12.49
C VAL A 334 -13.47 13.46 -11.42
N ILE A 335 -12.65 13.39 -10.36
CA ILE A 335 -12.87 12.57 -9.16
C ILE A 335 -12.71 13.46 -7.93
N ASP A 336 -13.62 13.34 -6.97
CA ASP A 336 -13.51 13.90 -5.63
C ASP A 336 -13.30 12.74 -4.64
N ASN A 337 -12.07 12.57 -4.17
CA ASN A 337 -11.69 11.53 -3.22
C ASN A 337 -11.41 12.17 -1.84
N THR A 338 -12.43 12.84 -1.29
CA THR A 338 -12.34 13.44 0.07
C THR A 338 -12.29 12.38 1.16
N GLY A 339 -12.68 11.14 0.85
CA GLY A 339 -12.71 9.99 1.75
C GLY A 339 -13.85 10.07 2.78
N ASP A 340 -14.35 8.93 3.15
CA ASP A 340 -15.36 8.82 4.19
C ASP A 340 -14.73 8.68 5.58
N SER A 341 -15.46 9.16 6.60
CA SER A 341 -15.08 8.97 8.00
C SER A 341 -16.30 8.63 8.86
N TRP A 342 -16.09 7.77 9.83
CA TRP A 342 -17.17 7.37 10.74
C TRP A 342 -16.64 6.95 12.11
N VAL A 343 -17.51 6.93 13.10
CA VAL A 343 -17.19 6.42 14.44
C VAL A 343 -17.11 4.90 14.38
N ALA A 344 -15.90 4.38 14.49
CA ALA A 344 -15.64 2.94 14.51
C ALA A 344 -15.77 2.35 15.92
N MET A 345 -15.37 3.11 16.95
CA MET A 345 -15.45 2.70 18.36
C MET A 345 -15.69 3.89 19.27
N LYS A 346 -16.05 3.61 20.51
CA LYS A 346 -16.19 4.63 21.56
C LYS A 346 -14.84 5.28 21.85
N GLU A 347 -14.85 6.57 22.17
CA GLU A 347 -13.64 7.30 22.61
C GLU A 347 -12.97 6.62 23.82
N THR A 348 -13.77 6.09 24.76
CA THR A 348 -13.25 5.34 25.91
C THR A 348 -12.54 4.06 25.51
N THR A 349 -13.00 3.37 24.47
CA THR A 349 -12.34 2.19 23.92
C THR A 349 -10.98 2.59 23.32
N ALA A 350 -10.94 3.63 22.50
CA ALA A 350 -9.71 4.16 21.92
C ALA A 350 -8.72 4.59 23.01
N TYR A 351 -9.18 5.29 24.06
CA TYR A 351 -8.37 5.70 25.19
C TYR A 351 -7.68 4.52 25.89
N PHE A 352 -8.42 3.46 26.23
CA PHE A 352 -7.84 2.28 26.88
C PHE A 352 -6.90 1.52 25.94
N MET A 353 -7.25 1.40 24.67
CA MET A 353 -6.36 0.79 23.68
C MET A 353 -5.04 1.54 23.54
N ASN A 354 -5.06 2.88 23.50
CA ASN A 354 -3.84 3.69 23.53
C ASN A 354 -2.98 3.41 24.75
N LYS A 355 -3.58 3.31 25.94
CA LYS A 355 -2.88 2.98 27.17
C LYS A 355 -2.20 1.60 27.09
N TYR A 356 -2.92 0.60 26.59
CA TYR A 356 -2.41 -0.78 26.50
C TYR A 356 -1.35 -0.92 25.41
N LEU A 357 -1.53 -0.30 24.26
CA LEU A 357 -0.55 -0.33 23.18
C LEU A 357 0.74 0.44 23.52
N ARG A 358 0.64 1.46 24.38
CA ARG A 358 1.84 2.07 24.98
C ARG A 358 2.57 1.08 25.89
N GLN A 359 1.85 0.29 26.69
CA GLN A 359 2.45 -0.72 27.56
C GLN A 359 3.18 -1.81 26.77
N VAL A 360 2.68 -2.21 25.60
CA VAL A 360 3.41 -3.12 24.70
C VAL A 360 4.83 -2.63 24.41
N VAL A 361 5.00 -1.31 24.25
CA VAL A 361 6.31 -0.70 23.94
C VAL A 361 7.14 -0.45 25.20
N THR A 362 6.52 -0.10 26.34
CA THR A 362 7.27 0.26 27.56
C THR A 362 7.69 -0.95 28.39
N SER A 363 6.93 -2.05 28.37
CA SER A 363 7.19 -3.23 29.21
C SER A 363 6.83 -4.56 28.56
N GLY A 364 6.32 -4.58 27.33
CA GLY A 364 5.91 -5.79 26.63
C GLY A 364 6.78 -6.12 25.41
N THR A 365 6.18 -6.83 24.46
CA THR A 365 6.85 -7.39 23.27
C THR A 365 7.39 -6.34 22.27
N GLY A 366 7.01 -5.10 22.40
CA GLY A 366 7.37 -4.00 21.48
C GLY A 366 8.51 -3.11 21.95
N GLY A 367 9.27 -3.50 22.97
CA GLY A 367 10.30 -2.66 23.60
C GLY A 367 11.33 -2.05 22.64
N SER A 368 11.67 -2.76 21.57
CA SER A 368 12.63 -2.27 20.56
C SER A 368 12.10 -1.08 19.71
N ALA A 369 10.80 -0.81 19.75
CA ALA A 369 10.21 0.33 19.05
C ALA A 369 10.24 1.62 19.87
N GLY A 370 10.59 1.54 21.16
CA GLY A 370 10.68 2.70 22.04
C GLY A 370 11.97 3.50 21.82
N PHE A 371 11.86 4.82 21.82
CA PHE A 371 13.00 5.73 21.79
C PHE A 371 12.76 6.94 22.70
N SER A 372 13.85 7.63 23.10
CA SER A 372 13.76 8.76 24.01
C SER A 372 13.13 9.99 23.34
N GLY A 373 12.36 10.76 24.10
CA GLY A 373 11.80 12.03 23.66
C GLY A 373 10.42 11.96 23.05
N MET A 374 9.88 10.75 22.77
CA MET A 374 8.53 10.60 22.22
C MET A 374 7.83 9.37 22.78
N THR A 375 6.52 9.47 22.99
CA THR A 375 5.70 8.32 23.35
C THR A 375 5.40 7.50 22.11
N VAL A 376 5.66 6.20 22.16
CA VAL A 376 5.30 5.26 21.11
C VAL A 376 4.27 4.27 21.67
N ALA A 377 3.23 4.02 20.91
CA ALA A 377 2.27 2.95 21.13
C ALA A 377 2.21 2.05 19.92
N GLY A 378 2.03 0.75 20.10
CA GLY A 378 1.97 -0.15 18.94
C GLY A 378 1.88 -1.61 19.34
N LYS A 379 1.86 -2.48 18.32
CA LYS A 379 1.76 -3.92 18.50
C LYS A 379 2.65 -4.67 17.52
N THR A 380 3.39 -5.63 18.05
CA THR A 380 4.16 -6.60 17.27
C THR A 380 3.26 -7.72 16.74
N GLY A 381 3.62 -8.24 15.59
CA GLY A 381 3.03 -9.45 15.01
C GLY A 381 4.12 -10.36 14.47
N THR A 382 3.97 -11.65 14.70
CA THR A 382 4.86 -12.68 14.18
C THR A 382 4.02 -13.86 13.74
N THR A 383 4.26 -14.37 12.55
CA THR A 383 3.58 -15.55 12.02
C THR A 383 4.35 -16.82 12.34
N THR A 384 3.71 -17.97 12.13
CA THR A 384 4.34 -19.29 12.27
C THR A 384 5.64 -19.33 11.46
N ASP A 385 6.68 -19.94 12.03
CA ASP A 385 8.02 -20.06 11.42
C ASP A 385 8.72 -18.73 11.10
N ASN A 386 8.18 -17.60 11.59
CA ASN A 386 8.72 -16.25 11.39
C ASN A 386 8.78 -15.81 9.91
N TYR A 387 7.86 -16.26 9.06
CA TYR A 387 7.80 -15.83 7.67
C TYR A 387 7.45 -14.34 7.51
N ASP A 388 6.53 -13.85 8.36
CA ASP A 388 6.16 -12.45 8.37
C ASP A 388 6.32 -11.87 9.77
N ARG A 389 6.81 -10.64 9.85
CA ARG A 389 6.93 -9.84 11.07
C ARG A 389 6.31 -8.47 10.82
N TYR A 390 5.44 -8.07 11.70
CA TYR A 390 4.74 -6.79 11.69
C TYR A 390 5.09 -5.98 12.94
N PHE A 391 5.15 -4.68 12.75
CA PHE A 391 4.95 -3.71 13.81
C PHE A 391 4.00 -2.64 13.28
N VAL A 392 2.89 -2.45 13.95
CA VAL A 392 1.96 -1.34 13.68
C VAL A 392 2.01 -0.43 14.88
N GLY A 393 2.47 0.79 14.67
CA GLY A 393 2.69 1.73 15.76
C GLY A 393 2.38 3.15 15.37
N TYR A 394 2.26 4.01 16.38
CA TYR A 394 1.98 5.42 16.21
C TYR A 394 2.59 6.25 17.34
N THR A 395 2.73 7.52 17.07
CA THR A 395 3.13 8.56 18.03
C THR A 395 2.00 9.59 18.16
N PRO A 396 1.95 10.37 19.24
CA PRO A 396 0.95 11.42 19.44
C PRO A 396 1.00 12.46 18.32
#